data_08243d5e043963f280be077dc8fa763f
#
_entry.id   08243d5e043963f280be077dc8fa763f
#
_cell.length_a   1.000
_cell.length_b   1.000
_cell.length_c   1.000
_cell.angle_alpha   90.00
_cell.angle_beta   90.00
_cell.angle_gamma   90.00
#
_symmetry.space_group_name_H-M   'P 1'
#
loop_
_entity.id
_entity.type
_entity.pdbx_description
1 polymer ?
#
loop_
_entity_poly.entity_id
_entity_poly.type
_entity_poly.pdbx_seq_one_letter_code
_entity_poly.pdbx_strand_id
1 'polypeptide(L)'
;MNQQVLCFGEVLWDTLPEGKTPGGAPMNVAIHLKQQGIHSTMASRIGSDEAGRELIQFLRVHDLYSDLIQEEEKLPTCVVGVELDEKRQATYTIPYPVSWDNIQPDPALLEAANKASVIVFGSLASRAETTRNTLMELLKNDALKVFDVNIRAPHFEMDNLKILGGMSNIIKMNSEELDMLAGTELAHLSQKEKISFLADYMGVGTLCITRGDSGAIALIEGVFYEHPGFKIDVLDTVGAGDAFLAAFIAGTLQAESPNAILQKACAVGAFVASHRGANPGYDLQKILEISRQMA
;
A
#
# COMPACT_ATOMS: atom_id res chain seq x y z
N MET A 1 9.79 -13.23 18.55
CA MET A 1 8.37 -12.84 18.65
C MET A 1 7.76 -13.05 17.28
N ASN A 2 6.56 -13.61 17.20
CA ASN A 2 5.89 -13.84 15.91
C ASN A 2 5.40 -12.48 15.41
N GLN A 3 6.10 -11.87 14.44
CA GLN A 3 5.78 -10.55 13.90
C GLN A 3 4.61 -10.71 12.92
N GLN A 4 3.42 -10.29 13.32
CA GLN A 4 2.22 -10.34 12.49
C GLN A 4 1.90 -8.97 11.92
N VAL A 5 1.68 -8.89 10.62
CA VAL A 5 1.25 -7.68 9.92
C VAL A 5 -0.22 -7.79 9.54
N LEU A 6 -1.03 -6.84 9.97
CA LEU A 6 -2.42 -6.68 9.55
C LEU A 6 -2.49 -5.65 8.43
N CYS A 7 -2.87 -6.06 7.23
CA CYS A 7 -3.20 -5.16 6.13
C CYS A 7 -4.71 -4.91 6.11
N PHE A 8 -5.12 -3.65 6.13
CA PHE A 8 -6.52 -3.23 6.22
C PHE A 8 -6.90 -2.34 5.05
N GLY A 9 -8.00 -2.66 4.39
CA GLY A 9 -8.58 -1.79 3.36
C GLY A 9 -9.23 -2.54 2.21
N GLU A 10 -9.07 -2.00 1.01
CA GLU A 10 -9.72 -2.49 -0.20
C GLU A 10 -9.13 -3.78 -0.74
N VAL A 11 -10.04 -4.65 -1.23
CA VAL A 11 -9.78 -5.72 -2.19
C VAL A 11 -10.75 -5.53 -3.36
N LEU A 12 -10.28 -5.68 -4.58
CA LEU A 12 -11.05 -5.31 -5.75
C LEU A 12 -10.61 -6.08 -7.01
N TRP A 13 -11.36 -5.93 -8.07
CA TRP A 13 -10.99 -6.31 -9.42
C TRP A 13 -10.74 -5.07 -10.26
N ASP A 14 -9.63 -5.02 -10.97
CA ASP A 14 -9.38 -4.08 -12.06
C ASP A 14 -9.78 -4.74 -13.38
N THR A 15 -10.70 -4.10 -14.12
CA THR A 15 -11.19 -4.62 -15.41
C THR A 15 -10.43 -3.96 -16.54
N LEU A 16 -9.51 -4.70 -17.14
CA LEU A 16 -8.76 -4.31 -18.33
C LEU A 16 -9.40 -4.93 -19.59
N PRO A 17 -9.11 -4.42 -20.81
CA PRO A 17 -9.60 -5.02 -22.04
C PRO A 17 -9.25 -6.51 -22.21
N GLU A 18 -8.14 -6.93 -21.64
CA GLU A 18 -7.64 -8.31 -21.67
C GLU A 18 -8.27 -9.22 -20.62
N GLY A 19 -9.05 -8.69 -19.70
CA GLY A 19 -9.68 -9.41 -18.59
C GLY A 19 -9.62 -8.65 -17.26
N LYS A 20 -10.08 -9.30 -16.19
CA LYS A 20 -10.01 -8.73 -14.84
C LYS A 20 -8.81 -9.27 -14.08
N THR A 21 -8.15 -8.40 -13.33
CA THR A 21 -7.04 -8.73 -12.44
C THR A 21 -7.36 -8.34 -11.00
N PRO A 22 -6.98 -9.16 -9.99
CA PRO A 22 -7.19 -8.79 -8.60
C PRO A 22 -6.26 -7.65 -8.21
N GLY A 23 -6.80 -6.70 -7.45
CA GLY A 23 -6.13 -5.49 -7.00
C GLY A 23 -6.54 -5.08 -5.58
N GLY A 24 -5.99 -3.96 -5.16
CA GLY A 24 -6.11 -3.42 -3.81
C GLY A 24 -4.74 -3.29 -3.16
N ALA A 25 -4.29 -2.06 -2.91
CA ALA A 25 -2.94 -1.83 -2.40
C ALA A 25 -2.65 -2.58 -1.08
N PRO A 26 -3.54 -2.59 -0.07
CA PRO A 26 -3.29 -3.36 1.15
C PRO A 26 -3.18 -4.87 0.90
N MET A 27 -3.98 -5.42 -0.04
CA MET A 27 -3.90 -6.83 -0.43
C MET A 27 -2.57 -7.15 -1.12
N ASN A 28 -2.14 -6.30 -2.04
CA ASN A 28 -0.85 -6.46 -2.72
C ASN A 28 0.31 -6.44 -1.71
N VAL A 29 0.31 -5.49 -0.77
CA VAL A 29 1.31 -5.44 0.32
C VAL A 29 1.29 -6.74 1.13
N ALA A 30 0.11 -7.28 1.48
CA ALA A 30 0.00 -8.52 2.23
C ALA A 30 0.60 -9.72 1.47
N ILE A 31 0.35 -9.85 0.16
CA ILE A 31 0.93 -10.88 -0.70
C ILE A 31 2.46 -10.76 -0.73
N HIS A 32 2.97 -9.54 -0.98
CA HIS A 32 4.41 -9.30 -1.05
C HIS A 32 5.13 -9.54 0.27
N LEU A 33 4.50 -9.26 1.42
CA LEU A 33 5.03 -9.60 2.75
C LEU A 33 5.16 -11.12 2.91
N LYS A 34 4.13 -11.90 2.54
CA LYS A 34 4.19 -13.37 2.58
C LYS A 34 5.32 -13.93 1.70
N GLN A 35 5.50 -13.39 0.50
CA GLN A 35 6.60 -13.79 -0.39
C GLN A 35 7.99 -13.51 0.20
N GLN A 36 8.08 -12.62 1.20
CA GLN A 36 9.30 -12.32 1.96
C GLN A 36 9.38 -13.06 3.30
N GLY A 37 8.48 -14.02 3.53
CA GLY A 37 8.45 -14.83 4.76
C GLY A 37 7.90 -14.10 5.99
N ILE A 38 7.23 -12.94 5.81
CA ILE A 38 6.55 -12.22 6.88
C ILE A 38 5.11 -12.70 6.98
N HIS A 39 4.67 -13.02 8.19
CA HIS A 39 3.29 -13.40 8.43
C HIS A 39 2.37 -12.17 8.30
N SER A 40 1.55 -12.16 7.26
CA SER A 40 0.58 -11.11 7.00
C SER A 40 -0.84 -11.67 6.92
N THR A 41 -1.81 -10.85 7.31
CA THR A 41 -3.25 -11.11 7.20
C THR A 41 -3.93 -9.93 6.51
N MET A 42 -5.03 -10.20 5.80
CA MET A 42 -5.82 -9.17 5.13
C MET A 42 -7.18 -9.02 5.82
N ALA A 43 -7.51 -7.79 6.19
CA ALA A 43 -8.83 -7.41 6.67
C ALA A 43 -9.53 -6.53 5.64
N SER A 44 -10.68 -6.99 5.17
CA SER A 44 -11.48 -6.31 4.16
C SER A 44 -12.95 -6.74 4.23
N ARG A 45 -13.75 -6.25 3.29
CA ARG A 45 -15.13 -6.70 3.10
C ARG A 45 -15.44 -6.85 1.62
N ILE A 46 -16.11 -7.95 1.26
CA ILE A 46 -16.52 -8.30 -0.11
C ILE A 46 -18.02 -8.44 -0.19
N GLY A 47 -18.59 -8.33 -1.39
CA GLY A 47 -20.01 -8.63 -1.64
C GLY A 47 -20.25 -10.13 -1.74
N SER A 48 -21.48 -10.55 -1.38
CA SER A 48 -21.97 -11.94 -1.56
C SER A 48 -22.34 -12.22 -3.03
N ASP A 49 -21.53 -11.73 -3.97
CA ASP A 49 -21.72 -11.83 -5.41
C ASP A 49 -20.66 -12.74 -6.09
N GLU A 50 -20.70 -12.84 -7.41
CA GLU A 50 -19.75 -13.67 -8.17
C GLU A 50 -18.33 -13.13 -8.06
N ALA A 51 -18.15 -11.81 -8.19
CA ALA A 51 -16.84 -11.17 -8.08
C ALA A 51 -16.22 -11.38 -6.68
N GLY A 52 -17.04 -11.38 -5.62
CA GLY A 52 -16.60 -11.69 -4.25
C GLY A 52 -16.15 -13.12 -4.10
N ARG A 53 -16.93 -14.09 -4.65
CA ARG A 53 -16.54 -15.50 -4.63
C ARG A 53 -15.21 -15.77 -5.33
N GLU A 54 -14.96 -15.10 -6.45
CA GLU A 54 -13.69 -15.21 -7.17
C GLU A 54 -12.53 -14.57 -6.38
N LEU A 55 -12.75 -13.42 -5.71
CA LEU A 55 -11.75 -12.82 -4.82
C LEU A 55 -11.41 -13.74 -3.64
N ILE A 56 -12.41 -14.42 -3.04
CA ILE A 56 -12.17 -15.43 -2.00
C ILE A 56 -11.23 -16.53 -2.52
N GLN A 57 -11.45 -17.02 -3.74
CA GLN A 57 -10.57 -18.04 -4.31
C GLN A 57 -9.13 -17.51 -4.48
N PHE A 58 -8.98 -16.27 -4.97
CA PHE A 58 -7.69 -15.64 -5.10
C PHE A 58 -7.00 -15.47 -3.73
N LEU A 59 -7.71 -14.98 -2.72
CA LEU A 59 -7.18 -14.82 -1.36
C LEU A 59 -6.77 -16.16 -0.74
N ARG A 60 -7.51 -17.26 -1.01
CA ARG A 60 -7.15 -18.62 -0.56
C ARG A 60 -5.85 -19.11 -1.20
N VAL A 61 -5.65 -18.88 -2.50
CA VAL A 61 -4.41 -19.26 -3.20
C VAL A 61 -3.20 -18.56 -2.59
N HIS A 62 -3.37 -17.34 -2.10
CA HIS A 62 -2.32 -16.55 -1.45
C HIS A 62 -2.30 -16.70 0.07
N ASP A 63 -3.09 -17.63 0.66
CA ASP A 63 -3.20 -17.86 2.10
C ASP A 63 -3.55 -16.57 2.89
N LEU A 64 -4.42 -15.74 2.31
CA LEU A 64 -4.92 -14.48 2.90
C LEU A 64 -6.40 -14.52 3.30
N TYR A 65 -7.12 -15.59 2.94
CA TYR A 65 -8.51 -15.75 3.33
C TYR A 65 -8.61 -16.18 4.80
N SER A 66 -9.37 -15.43 5.58
CA SER A 66 -9.62 -15.68 7.00
C SER A 66 -10.94 -15.05 7.42
N ASP A 67 -11.29 -15.18 8.69
CA ASP A 67 -12.49 -14.55 9.29
C ASP A 67 -12.41 -13.01 9.30
N LEU A 68 -11.27 -12.43 8.90
CA LEU A 68 -11.08 -10.97 8.72
C LEU A 68 -11.60 -10.47 7.37
N ILE A 69 -11.97 -11.36 6.45
CA ILE A 69 -12.67 -11.02 5.20
C ILE A 69 -14.16 -11.11 5.47
N GLN A 70 -14.77 -9.97 5.74
CA GLN A 70 -16.21 -9.86 6.00
C GLN A 70 -17.02 -10.03 4.70
N GLU A 71 -18.25 -10.54 4.80
CA GLU A 71 -19.17 -10.64 3.67
C GLU A 71 -20.29 -9.58 3.79
N GLU A 72 -20.74 -9.04 2.65
CA GLU A 72 -21.77 -8.01 2.55
C GLU A 72 -22.84 -8.43 1.53
N GLU A 73 -24.11 -8.39 1.97
CA GLU A 73 -25.24 -8.78 1.11
C GLU A 73 -25.81 -7.62 0.29
N LYS A 74 -25.63 -6.36 0.75
CA LYS A 74 -26.27 -5.19 0.18
C LYS A 74 -25.38 -4.39 -0.78
N LEU A 75 -24.08 -4.44 -0.54
CA LEU A 75 -23.11 -3.70 -1.36
C LEU A 75 -22.30 -4.68 -2.22
N PRO A 76 -22.08 -4.36 -3.49
CA PRO A 76 -21.34 -5.24 -4.39
C PRO A 76 -19.86 -5.26 -4.05
N THR A 77 -19.18 -6.34 -4.47
CA THR A 77 -17.73 -6.36 -4.57
C THR A 77 -17.25 -5.27 -5.52
N CYS A 78 -16.18 -4.59 -5.18
CA CYS A 78 -15.62 -3.55 -6.01
C CYS A 78 -15.03 -4.12 -7.30
N VAL A 79 -15.53 -3.63 -8.42
CA VAL A 79 -14.98 -3.88 -9.77
C VAL A 79 -14.68 -2.52 -10.38
N VAL A 80 -13.40 -2.19 -10.50
CA VAL A 80 -12.92 -0.93 -11.08
C VAL A 80 -13.00 -1.03 -12.60
N GLY A 81 -13.71 -0.08 -13.20
CA GLY A 81 -13.71 0.10 -14.66
C GLY A 81 -12.42 0.78 -15.10
N VAL A 82 -11.77 0.25 -16.10
CA VAL A 82 -10.59 0.87 -16.72
C VAL A 82 -10.93 1.16 -18.20
N GLU A 83 -10.97 2.43 -18.54
CA GLU A 83 -11.16 2.88 -19.91
C GLU A 83 -9.86 3.46 -20.45
N LEU A 84 -9.47 3.05 -21.65
CA LEU A 84 -8.31 3.61 -22.35
C LEU A 84 -8.77 4.65 -23.35
N ASP A 85 -8.20 5.84 -23.29
CA ASP A 85 -8.43 6.86 -24.30
C ASP A 85 -7.68 6.53 -25.63
N GLU A 86 -7.86 7.38 -26.65
CA GLU A 86 -7.19 7.23 -27.96
C GLU A 86 -5.66 7.24 -27.86
N LYS A 87 -5.10 7.81 -26.78
CA LYS A 87 -3.66 7.83 -26.48
C LYS A 87 -3.23 6.69 -25.55
N ARG A 88 -4.14 5.72 -25.27
CA ARG A 88 -3.94 4.62 -24.32
C ARG A 88 -3.66 5.07 -22.87
N GLN A 89 -4.16 6.26 -22.50
CA GLN A 89 -4.14 6.67 -21.10
C GLN A 89 -5.33 6.04 -20.39
N ALA A 90 -5.06 5.37 -19.27
CA ALA A 90 -6.09 4.69 -18.49
C ALA A 90 -6.84 5.69 -17.60
N THR A 91 -8.17 5.66 -17.68
CA THR A 91 -9.06 6.32 -16.72
C THR A 91 -9.68 5.23 -15.85
N TYR A 92 -9.49 5.35 -14.54
CA TYR A 92 -10.02 4.40 -13.56
C TYR A 92 -11.32 4.94 -12.97
N THR A 93 -12.38 4.15 -13.05
CA THR A 93 -13.65 4.46 -12.40
C THR A 93 -13.87 3.52 -11.22
N ILE A 94 -13.65 4.01 -10.01
CA ILE A 94 -13.85 3.26 -8.77
C ILE A 94 -15.28 3.50 -8.31
N PRO A 95 -16.18 2.48 -8.29
CA PRO A 95 -17.55 2.66 -7.87
C PRO A 95 -17.66 3.01 -6.38
N TYR A 96 -18.76 3.68 -6.02
CA TYR A 96 -19.10 4.06 -4.66
C TYR A 96 -20.62 4.08 -4.49
N PRO A 97 -21.20 3.50 -3.40
CA PRO A 97 -20.51 2.67 -2.40
C PRO A 97 -20.28 1.22 -2.86
N VAL A 98 -19.30 0.54 -2.26
CA VAL A 98 -19.02 -0.89 -2.45
C VAL A 98 -18.76 -1.58 -1.10
N SER A 99 -18.59 -2.88 -1.11
CA SER A 99 -18.49 -3.70 0.12
C SER A 99 -17.42 -3.22 1.11
N TRP A 100 -16.20 -2.93 0.67
CA TRP A 100 -15.13 -2.45 1.58
C TRP A 100 -15.32 -1.01 2.09
N ASP A 101 -16.29 -0.26 1.60
CA ASP A 101 -16.73 1.00 2.21
C ASP A 101 -17.47 0.79 3.54
N ASN A 102 -17.80 -0.49 3.87
CA ASN A 102 -18.58 -0.88 5.04
C ASN A 102 -17.88 -1.91 5.94
N ILE A 103 -16.55 -1.86 6.07
CA ILE A 103 -15.82 -2.75 6.99
C ILE A 103 -16.20 -2.40 8.43
N GLN A 104 -16.70 -3.39 9.19
CA GLN A 104 -17.22 -3.23 10.55
C GLN A 104 -16.14 -3.57 11.60
N PRO A 105 -16.15 -2.93 12.78
CA PRO A 105 -15.24 -3.23 13.88
C PRO A 105 -15.73 -4.47 14.66
N ASP A 106 -15.69 -5.63 14.03
CA ASP A 106 -16.08 -6.87 14.71
C ASP A 106 -15.00 -7.37 15.68
N PRO A 107 -15.36 -8.30 16.63
CA PRO A 107 -14.42 -8.78 17.63
C PRO A 107 -13.17 -9.45 17.06
N ALA A 108 -13.29 -10.20 15.94
CA ALA A 108 -12.15 -10.88 15.32
C ALA A 108 -11.13 -9.86 14.77
N LEU A 109 -11.62 -8.81 14.11
CA LEU A 109 -10.79 -7.74 13.58
C LEU A 109 -10.09 -6.94 14.69
N LEU A 110 -10.82 -6.60 15.76
CA LEU A 110 -10.25 -5.89 16.91
C LEU A 110 -9.17 -6.73 17.62
N GLU A 111 -9.41 -8.03 17.77
CA GLU A 111 -8.43 -8.97 18.34
C GLU A 111 -7.19 -9.09 17.44
N ALA A 112 -7.38 -9.20 16.12
CA ALA A 112 -6.28 -9.27 15.16
C ALA A 112 -5.42 -7.99 15.21
N ALA A 113 -6.05 -6.81 15.27
CA ALA A 113 -5.35 -5.54 15.39
C ALA A 113 -4.55 -5.45 16.68
N ASN A 114 -5.09 -5.90 17.82
CA ASN A 114 -4.39 -5.90 19.10
C ASN A 114 -3.20 -6.87 19.15
N LYS A 115 -3.21 -7.92 18.32
CA LYS A 115 -2.09 -8.88 18.20
C LYS A 115 -1.06 -8.47 17.15
N ALA A 116 -1.41 -7.54 16.26
CA ALA A 116 -0.55 -7.11 15.17
C ALA A 116 0.66 -6.35 15.70
N SER A 117 1.83 -6.63 15.16
CA SER A 117 3.03 -5.82 15.35
C SER A 117 3.02 -4.59 14.43
N VAL A 118 2.36 -4.70 13.28
CA VAL A 118 2.23 -3.66 12.26
C VAL A 118 0.82 -3.64 11.72
N ILE A 119 0.25 -2.44 11.52
CA ILE A 119 -0.99 -2.23 10.76
C ILE A 119 -0.66 -1.40 9.52
N VAL A 120 -0.97 -1.95 8.34
CA VAL A 120 -0.79 -1.29 7.04
C VAL A 120 -2.15 -0.88 6.49
N PHE A 121 -2.27 0.35 6.05
CA PHE A 121 -3.51 0.89 5.48
C PHE A 121 -3.24 1.97 4.44
N GLY A 122 -4.24 2.24 3.59
CA GLY A 122 -4.21 3.28 2.58
C GLY A 122 -5.29 4.34 2.78
N SER A 123 -5.28 5.37 1.92
CA SER A 123 -6.28 6.44 1.96
C SER A 123 -7.64 6.01 1.39
N LEU A 124 -7.67 5.14 0.38
CA LEU A 124 -8.87 4.82 -0.38
C LEU A 124 -9.98 4.21 0.47
N ALA A 125 -9.66 3.23 1.30
CA ALA A 125 -10.63 2.58 2.18
C ALA A 125 -11.20 3.52 3.27
N SER A 126 -10.55 4.64 3.54
CA SER A 126 -11.01 5.64 4.50
C SER A 126 -11.98 6.68 3.93
N ARG A 127 -12.35 6.57 2.64
CA ARG A 127 -13.30 7.49 1.98
C ARG A 127 -14.70 7.42 2.57
N ALA A 128 -15.13 6.24 3.02
CA ALA A 128 -16.43 6.04 3.64
C ALA A 128 -16.34 6.11 5.17
N GLU A 129 -17.34 6.72 5.80
CA GLU A 129 -17.35 6.98 7.24
C GLU A 129 -17.25 5.69 8.07
N THR A 130 -17.98 4.64 7.70
CA THR A 130 -18.00 3.37 8.44
C THR A 130 -16.61 2.75 8.49
N THR A 131 -15.96 2.55 7.33
CA THR A 131 -14.62 1.97 7.26
C THR A 131 -13.58 2.86 7.88
N ARG A 132 -13.70 4.19 7.70
CA ARG A 132 -12.83 5.16 8.36
C ARG A 132 -12.90 5.06 9.88
N ASN A 133 -14.10 5.01 10.46
CA ASN A 133 -14.28 4.88 11.90
C ASN A 133 -13.72 3.55 12.43
N THR A 134 -13.91 2.46 11.69
CA THR A 134 -13.27 1.17 12.00
C THR A 134 -11.76 1.29 11.99
N LEU A 135 -11.16 1.87 10.94
CA LEU A 135 -9.72 2.10 10.87
C LEU A 135 -9.22 2.91 12.07
N MET A 136 -9.88 4.02 12.39
CA MET A 136 -9.52 4.88 13.54
C MET A 136 -9.55 4.12 14.87
N GLU A 137 -10.45 3.14 15.02
CA GLU A 137 -10.48 2.26 16.21
C GLU A 137 -9.26 1.33 16.23
N LEU A 138 -8.92 0.69 15.10
CA LEU A 138 -7.76 -0.21 15.01
C LEU A 138 -6.44 0.52 15.30
N LEU A 139 -6.34 1.80 14.92
CA LEU A 139 -5.11 2.60 15.09
C LEU A 139 -4.88 3.09 16.53
N LYS A 140 -5.76 2.79 17.49
CA LYS A 140 -5.57 3.17 18.91
C LYS A 140 -4.57 2.29 19.66
N ASN A 141 -4.18 1.15 19.11
CA ASN A 141 -3.24 0.22 19.72
C ASN A 141 -1.76 0.67 19.59
N ASP A 142 -0.83 -0.13 20.15
CA ASP A 142 0.60 0.15 20.14
C ASP A 142 1.34 -0.44 18.90
N ALA A 143 0.62 -1.02 17.92
CA ALA A 143 1.24 -1.53 16.70
C ALA A 143 1.92 -0.41 15.91
N LEU A 144 2.95 -0.74 15.15
CA LEU A 144 3.56 0.18 14.17
C LEU A 144 2.55 0.47 13.05
N LYS A 145 2.16 1.72 12.87
CA LYS A 145 1.19 2.17 11.88
C LYS A 145 1.92 2.60 10.61
N VAL A 146 1.61 1.94 9.50
CA VAL A 146 2.21 2.20 8.19
C VAL A 146 1.12 2.67 7.24
N PHE A 147 1.21 3.92 6.85
CA PHE A 147 0.27 4.58 5.95
C PHE A 147 0.85 4.69 4.53
N ASP A 148 0.26 4.01 3.58
CA ASP A 148 0.47 4.26 2.15
C ASP A 148 -0.55 5.31 1.69
N VAL A 149 -0.08 6.50 1.37
CA VAL A 149 -0.96 7.62 0.99
C VAL A 149 -1.82 7.26 -0.20
N ASN A 150 -1.24 6.73 -1.26
CA ASN A 150 -1.86 6.08 -2.40
C ASN A 150 -3.18 6.73 -2.86
N ILE A 151 -3.11 8.03 -3.18
CA ILE A 151 -4.27 8.87 -3.52
C ILE A 151 -4.97 8.36 -4.78
N ARG A 152 -6.30 8.27 -4.71
CA ARG A 152 -7.18 7.95 -5.85
C ARG A 152 -8.25 9.02 -5.99
N ALA A 153 -8.01 10.01 -6.85
CA ALA A 153 -8.98 11.06 -7.12
C ALA A 153 -10.26 10.47 -7.75
N PRO A 154 -11.46 10.96 -7.39
CA PRO A 154 -11.73 12.02 -6.41
C PRO A 154 -11.93 11.51 -4.97
N HIS A 155 -11.57 10.26 -4.65
CA HIS A 155 -11.94 9.53 -3.43
C HIS A 155 -11.03 9.82 -2.24
N PHE A 156 -10.68 11.09 -2.00
CA PHE A 156 -9.91 11.51 -0.83
C PHE A 156 -10.32 12.89 -0.32
N GLU A 157 -10.05 13.15 0.94
CA GLU A 157 -10.21 14.44 1.59
C GLU A 157 -8.89 14.82 2.27
N MET A 158 -8.37 16.03 2.02
CA MET A 158 -7.07 16.47 2.53
C MET A 158 -6.98 16.41 4.06
N ASP A 159 -8.05 16.77 4.76
CA ASP A 159 -8.08 16.74 6.22
C ASP A 159 -8.01 15.31 6.76
N ASN A 160 -8.65 14.34 6.07
CA ASN A 160 -8.55 12.95 6.43
C ASN A 160 -7.12 12.40 6.21
N LEU A 161 -6.46 12.77 5.11
CA LEU A 161 -5.05 12.37 4.87
C LEU A 161 -4.13 12.89 5.98
N LYS A 162 -4.33 14.13 6.45
CA LYS A 162 -3.56 14.72 7.55
C LYS A 162 -3.81 14.00 8.88
N ILE A 163 -5.07 13.65 9.17
CA ILE A 163 -5.43 12.91 10.39
C ILE A 163 -4.75 11.53 10.36
N LEU A 164 -4.86 10.78 9.27
CA LEU A 164 -4.24 9.47 9.12
C LEU A 164 -2.72 9.55 9.20
N GLY A 165 -2.12 10.58 8.57
CA GLY A 165 -0.68 10.86 8.68
C GLY A 165 -0.25 11.08 10.12
N GLY A 166 -0.98 11.91 10.88
CA GLY A 166 -0.69 12.19 12.29
C GLY A 166 -0.86 11.00 13.24
N MET A 167 -1.55 9.94 12.80
CA MET A 167 -1.67 8.67 13.53
C MET A 167 -0.62 7.63 13.13
N SER A 168 0.23 7.93 12.16
CA SER A 168 1.16 6.97 11.55
C SER A 168 2.56 7.08 12.14
N ASN A 169 3.30 5.98 12.12
CA ASN A 169 4.73 5.94 12.45
C ASN A 169 5.60 5.98 11.19
N ILE A 170 5.11 5.37 10.12
CA ILE A 170 5.75 5.35 8.81
C ILE A 170 4.71 5.81 7.78
N ILE A 171 5.08 6.78 6.94
CA ILE A 171 4.27 7.21 5.80
C ILE A 171 5.06 6.93 4.53
N LYS A 172 4.43 6.30 3.55
CA LYS A 172 4.98 6.19 2.19
C LYS A 172 4.07 6.92 1.22
N MET A 173 4.67 7.65 0.31
CA MET A 173 3.99 8.31 -0.80
C MET A 173 4.92 8.37 -2.03
N ASN A 174 4.39 8.74 -3.18
CA ASN A 174 5.21 9.06 -4.36
C ASN A 174 5.51 10.58 -4.44
N SER A 175 6.31 10.99 -5.44
CA SER A 175 6.70 12.40 -5.60
C SER A 175 5.49 13.30 -5.91
N GLU A 176 4.50 12.82 -6.66
CA GLU A 176 3.30 13.59 -7.00
C GLU A 176 2.41 13.81 -5.78
N GLU A 177 2.26 12.77 -4.95
CA GLU A 177 1.53 12.83 -3.69
C GLU A 177 2.22 13.76 -2.68
N LEU A 178 3.56 13.74 -2.63
CA LEU A 178 4.34 14.68 -1.84
C LEU A 178 4.04 16.12 -2.25
N ASP A 179 4.07 16.42 -3.55
CA ASP A 179 3.80 17.76 -4.07
C ASP A 179 2.34 18.19 -3.82
N MET A 180 1.40 17.25 -3.94
CA MET A 180 -0.01 17.52 -3.65
C MET A 180 -0.24 17.83 -2.17
N LEU A 181 0.35 17.06 -1.25
CA LEU A 181 0.23 17.27 0.19
C LEU A 181 0.97 18.54 0.67
N ALA A 182 2.11 18.85 0.07
CA ALA A 182 2.84 20.09 0.33
C ALA A 182 2.06 21.34 -0.12
N GLY A 183 1.26 21.20 -1.18
CA GLY A 183 0.45 22.29 -1.72
C GLY A 183 1.27 23.37 -2.45
N THR A 184 0.56 24.33 -3.02
CA THR A 184 1.19 25.41 -3.81
C THR A 184 2.05 26.36 -2.98
N GLU A 185 1.76 26.47 -1.69
CA GLU A 185 2.51 27.35 -0.78
C GLU A 185 3.96 26.89 -0.59
N LEU A 186 4.20 25.57 -0.62
CA LEU A 186 5.53 24.99 -0.49
C LEU A 186 6.17 24.58 -1.83
N ALA A 187 5.58 24.99 -2.96
CA ALA A 187 6.08 24.62 -4.30
C ALA A 187 7.52 25.11 -4.56
N HIS A 188 7.96 26.16 -3.87
CA HIS A 188 9.29 26.74 -3.97
C HIS A 188 10.37 25.95 -3.22
N LEU A 189 9.99 25.02 -2.34
CA LEU A 189 10.90 24.20 -1.55
C LEU A 189 11.46 23.02 -2.36
N SER A 190 12.69 22.63 -2.03
CA SER A 190 13.26 21.37 -2.50
C SER A 190 12.50 20.16 -1.96
N GLN A 191 12.67 18.99 -2.59
CA GLN A 191 12.02 17.75 -2.14
C GLN A 191 12.36 17.43 -0.68
N LYS A 192 13.61 17.59 -0.25
CA LYS A 192 14.02 17.34 1.15
C LYS A 192 13.35 18.30 2.12
N GLU A 193 13.23 19.57 1.77
CA GLU A 193 12.54 20.55 2.60
C GLU A 193 11.05 20.23 2.74
N LYS A 194 10.37 19.83 1.65
CA LYS A 194 8.97 19.36 1.70
C LYS A 194 8.81 18.13 2.59
N ILE A 195 9.72 17.15 2.47
CA ILE A 195 9.73 15.95 3.31
C ILE A 195 9.89 16.32 4.78
N SER A 196 10.86 17.16 5.13
CA SER A 196 11.07 17.61 6.51
C SER A 196 9.85 18.33 7.05
N PHE A 197 9.29 19.28 6.26
CA PHE A 197 8.09 20.00 6.66
C PHE A 197 6.90 19.08 6.93
N LEU A 198 6.62 18.12 6.04
CA LEU A 198 5.50 17.20 6.22
C LEU A 198 5.73 16.21 7.37
N ALA A 199 6.97 15.76 7.58
CA ALA A 199 7.31 14.91 8.72
C ALA A 199 7.07 15.63 10.04
N ASP A 200 7.53 16.86 10.16
CA ASP A 200 7.31 17.71 11.35
C ASP A 200 5.81 18.03 11.54
N TYR A 201 5.12 18.38 10.44
CA TYR A 201 3.70 18.74 10.46
C TYR A 201 2.80 17.58 10.91
N MET A 202 3.12 16.35 10.47
CA MET A 202 2.38 15.14 10.83
C MET A 202 2.92 14.47 12.11
N GLY A 203 4.07 14.90 12.62
CA GLY A 203 4.72 14.31 13.80
C GLY A 203 5.23 12.89 13.54
N VAL A 204 5.64 12.55 12.30
CA VAL A 204 6.04 11.21 11.89
C VAL A 204 7.57 11.08 11.86
N GLY A 205 8.10 10.00 12.45
CA GLY A 205 9.55 9.72 12.49
C GLY A 205 10.11 9.17 11.16
N THR A 206 9.27 8.56 10.32
CA THR A 206 9.70 7.99 9.03
C THR A 206 8.76 8.39 7.90
N LEU A 207 9.31 9.11 6.91
CA LEU A 207 8.61 9.49 5.68
C LEU A 207 9.40 9.01 4.47
N CYS A 208 8.82 8.13 3.66
CA CYS A 208 9.46 7.52 2.49
C CYS A 208 8.77 7.96 1.20
N ILE A 209 9.56 8.46 0.24
CA ILE A 209 9.10 8.94 -1.07
C ILE A 209 9.67 8.05 -2.16
N THR A 210 8.79 7.37 -2.91
CA THR A 210 9.16 6.68 -4.15
C THR A 210 9.20 7.65 -5.32
N ARG A 211 10.22 7.51 -6.20
CA ARG A 211 10.53 8.44 -7.30
C ARG A 211 10.56 7.75 -8.66
N GLY A 212 9.80 6.65 -8.80
CA GLY A 212 9.78 5.84 -10.01
C GLY A 212 11.17 5.31 -10.37
N ASP A 213 11.64 5.59 -11.57
CA ASP A 213 12.96 5.19 -12.08
C ASP A 213 14.14 5.84 -11.34
N SER A 214 13.88 6.92 -10.62
CA SER A 214 14.87 7.64 -9.79
C SER A 214 14.95 7.09 -8.35
N GLY A 215 14.36 5.93 -8.09
CA GLY A 215 14.48 5.19 -6.85
C GLY A 215 13.64 5.74 -5.70
N ALA A 216 14.25 5.99 -4.55
CA ALA A 216 13.54 6.46 -3.36
C ALA A 216 14.41 7.31 -2.44
N ILE A 217 13.76 8.15 -1.63
CA ILE A 217 14.34 8.89 -0.53
C ILE A 217 13.51 8.65 0.72
N ALA A 218 14.15 8.47 1.86
CA ALA A 218 13.49 8.37 3.15
C ALA A 218 14.14 9.28 4.19
N LEU A 219 13.31 9.97 4.95
CA LEU A 219 13.68 10.59 6.20
C LEU A 219 13.36 9.58 7.31
N ILE A 220 14.36 9.15 8.07
CA ILE A 220 14.22 8.19 9.17
C ILE A 220 14.91 8.80 10.39
N GLU A 221 14.15 9.07 11.45
CA GLU A 221 14.65 9.67 12.68
C GLU A 221 15.55 10.91 12.43
N GLY A 222 15.10 11.79 11.52
CA GLY A 222 15.80 13.04 11.19
C GLY A 222 16.97 12.89 10.22
N VAL A 223 17.30 11.69 9.74
CA VAL A 223 18.38 11.43 8.80
C VAL A 223 17.84 11.04 7.43
N PHE A 224 18.36 11.67 6.36
CA PHE A 224 18.02 11.32 4.99
C PHE A 224 18.84 10.16 4.46
N TYR A 225 18.16 9.19 3.86
CA TYR A 225 18.74 8.06 3.12
C TYR A 225 18.17 8.06 1.71
N GLU A 226 18.99 7.79 0.72
CA GLU A 226 18.58 7.79 -0.68
C GLU A 226 19.14 6.58 -1.43
N HIS A 227 18.34 6.09 -2.37
CA HIS A 227 18.78 5.08 -3.34
C HIS A 227 18.32 5.51 -4.74
N PRO A 228 19.19 5.51 -5.76
CA PRO A 228 18.86 6.01 -7.10
C PRO A 228 17.96 5.08 -7.94
N GLY A 229 17.56 3.92 -7.37
CA GLY A 229 16.83 2.91 -8.11
C GLY A 229 17.74 1.94 -8.87
N PHE A 230 17.12 1.12 -9.70
CA PHE A 230 17.80 0.15 -10.56
C PHE A 230 17.31 0.30 -12.00
N LYS A 231 18.21 0.11 -12.96
CA LYS A 231 17.87 0.12 -14.38
C LYS A 231 17.27 -1.22 -14.77
N ILE A 232 16.03 -1.19 -15.23
CA ILE A 232 15.28 -2.37 -15.67
C ILE A 232 14.50 -2.07 -16.95
N ASP A 233 14.10 -3.10 -17.66
CA ASP A 233 13.09 -3.00 -18.71
C ASP A 233 11.71 -3.06 -18.05
N VAL A 234 11.01 -1.92 -18.00
CA VAL A 234 9.69 -1.80 -17.39
C VAL A 234 8.63 -2.43 -18.30
N LEU A 235 7.87 -3.38 -17.74
CA LEU A 235 6.73 -3.99 -18.42
C LEU A 235 5.39 -3.47 -17.87
N ASP A 236 5.29 -3.31 -16.55
CA ASP A 236 4.07 -2.87 -15.87
C ASP A 236 4.46 -2.27 -14.51
N THR A 237 3.95 -1.08 -14.19
CA THR A 237 4.27 -0.41 -12.91
C THR A 237 3.27 -0.72 -11.81
N VAL A 238 2.18 -1.44 -12.11
CA VAL A 238 1.13 -1.79 -11.14
C VAL A 238 1.73 -2.68 -10.03
N GLY A 239 1.47 -2.32 -8.77
CA GLY A 239 1.96 -3.06 -7.61
C GLY A 239 3.43 -2.84 -7.24
N ALA A 240 4.24 -2.14 -8.07
CA ALA A 240 5.65 -1.89 -7.75
C ALA A 240 5.82 -1.07 -6.46
N GLY A 241 4.94 -0.10 -6.22
CA GLY A 241 4.89 0.69 -4.97
C GLY A 241 4.50 -0.14 -3.76
N ASP A 242 3.57 -1.09 -3.94
CA ASP A 242 3.10 -1.99 -2.88
C ASP A 242 4.21 -3.00 -2.50
N ALA A 243 4.90 -3.53 -3.51
CA ALA A 243 6.06 -4.42 -3.35
C ALA A 243 7.24 -3.72 -2.66
N PHE A 244 7.52 -2.47 -3.04
CA PHE A 244 8.48 -1.61 -2.36
C PHE A 244 8.12 -1.45 -0.89
N LEU A 245 6.87 -1.09 -0.58
CA LEU A 245 6.41 -0.90 0.79
C LEU A 245 6.52 -2.18 1.61
N ALA A 246 6.12 -3.32 1.06
CA ALA A 246 6.26 -4.62 1.71
C ALA A 246 7.72 -4.94 2.06
N ALA A 247 8.66 -4.66 1.15
CA ALA A 247 10.09 -4.87 1.40
C ALA A 247 10.64 -3.88 2.44
N PHE A 248 10.16 -2.64 2.43
CA PHE A 248 10.51 -1.64 3.45
C PHE A 248 10.05 -2.09 4.84
N ILE A 249 8.81 -2.56 4.97
CA ILE A 249 8.25 -3.09 6.23
C ILE A 249 9.05 -4.33 6.67
N ALA A 250 9.33 -5.27 5.78
CA ALA A 250 10.08 -6.49 6.10
C ALA A 250 11.48 -6.17 6.64
N GLY A 251 12.22 -5.26 5.98
CA GLY A 251 13.54 -4.82 6.45
C GLY A 251 13.47 -4.09 7.80
N THR A 252 12.45 -3.26 8.02
CA THR A 252 12.21 -2.60 9.31
C THR A 252 11.98 -3.62 10.43
N LEU A 253 11.11 -4.61 10.20
CA LEU A 253 10.85 -5.68 11.16
C LEU A 253 12.09 -6.56 11.46
N GLN A 254 12.97 -6.71 10.49
CA GLN A 254 14.24 -7.44 10.62
C GLN A 254 15.37 -6.59 11.20
N ALA A 255 15.09 -5.33 11.55
CA ALA A 255 16.06 -4.36 12.07
C ALA A 255 17.30 -4.19 11.14
N GLU A 256 17.06 -4.24 9.81
CA GLU A 256 18.10 -3.96 8.82
C GLU A 256 18.51 -2.47 8.87
N SER A 257 19.72 -2.15 8.37
CA SER A 257 20.12 -0.74 8.27
C SER A 257 19.26 0.02 7.25
N PRO A 258 19.02 1.34 7.43
CA PRO A 258 18.20 2.13 6.50
C PRO A 258 18.63 2.04 5.03
N ASN A 259 19.93 2.00 4.76
CA ASN A 259 20.45 1.82 3.40
C ASN A 259 20.11 0.44 2.83
N ALA A 260 20.21 -0.63 3.65
CA ALA A 260 19.85 -1.98 3.23
C ALA A 260 18.34 -2.10 2.97
N ILE A 261 17.52 -1.47 3.82
CA ILE A 261 16.06 -1.40 3.63
C ILE A 261 15.73 -0.74 2.29
N LEU A 262 16.28 0.43 2.00
CA LEU A 262 16.01 1.15 0.75
C LEU A 262 16.50 0.38 -0.47
N GLN A 263 17.70 -0.20 -0.42
CA GLN A 263 18.24 -1.02 -1.50
C GLN A 263 17.33 -2.21 -1.82
N LYS A 264 16.92 -2.96 -0.79
CA LYS A 264 16.02 -4.11 -0.91
C LYS A 264 14.65 -3.69 -1.44
N ALA A 265 14.07 -2.62 -0.90
CA ALA A 265 12.77 -2.11 -1.32
C ALA A 265 12.79 -1.66 -2.78
N CYS A 266 13.82 -0.92 -3.21
CA CYS A 266 14.01 -0.54 -4.61
C CYS A 266 14.19 -1.77 -5.52
N ALA A 267 14.95 -2.78 -5.11
CA ALA A 267 15.17 -3.99 -5.90
C ALA A 267 13.87 -4.80 -6.09
N VAL A 268 13.08 -4.95 -5.02
CA VAL A 268 11.79 -5.66 -5.07
C VAL A 268 10.79 -4.89 -5.92
N GLY A 269 10.67 -3.56 -5.76
CA GLY A 269 9.83 -2.72 -6.62
C GLY A 269 10.24 -2.79 -8.10
N ALA A 270 11.54 -2.76 -8.40
CA ALA A 270 12.07 -2.91 -9.73
C ALA A 270 11.78 -4.30 -10.33
N PHE A 271 11.92 -5.36 -9.53
CA PHE A 271 11.54 -6.71 -9.93
C PHE A 271 10.08 -6.78 -10.34
N VAL A 272 9.15 -6.25 -9.54
CA VAL A 272 7.73 -6.24 -9.88
C VAL A 272 7.49 -5.42 -11.15
N ALA A 273 8.08 -4.23 -11.28
CA ALA A 273 7.93 -3.40 -12.48
C ALA A 273 8.47 -4.05 -13.77
N SER A 274 9.35 -5.05 -13.67
CA SER A 274 9.83 -5.83 -14.81
C SER A 274 8.93 -7.04 -15.19
N HIS A 275 7.78 -7.19 -14.52
CA HIS A 275 6.81 -8.26 -14.75
C HIS A 275 5.42 -7.67 -15.02
N ARG A 276 4.50 -8.49 -15.54
CA ARG A 276 3.10 -8.09 -15.72
C ARG A 276 2.31 -8.37 -14.46
N GLY A 277 1.41 -7.43 -14.10
CA GLY A 277 0.50 -7.52 -12.98
C GLY A 277 1.16 -7.22 -11.64
N ALA A 278 0.32 -6.98 -10.63
CA ALA A 278 0.75 -6.46 -9.33
C ALA A 278 1.50 -7.47 -8.45
N ASN A 279 1.29 -8.78 -8.65
CA ASN A 279 1.72 -9.83 -7.72
C ASN A 279 2.49 -10.97 -8.41
N PRO A 280 3.58 -10.71 -9.15
CA PRO A 280 4.39 -11.78 -9.72
C PRO A 280 5.03 -12.62 -8.61
N GLY A 281 5.16 -13.94 -8.84
CA GLY A 281 5.89 -14.81 -7.92
C GLY A 281 7.37 -14.40 -7.85
N TYR A 282 7.95 -14.33 -6.64
CA TYR A 282 9.32 -13.89 -6.48
C TYR A 282 10.34 -14.90 -7.01
N ASP A 283 11.22 -14.41 -7.86
CA ASP A 283 12.49 -15.03 -8.16
C ASP A 283 13.58 -14.34 -7.32
N LEU A 284 13.90 -14.95 -6.18
CA LEU A 284 14.88 -14.38 -5.24
C LEU A 284 16.26 -14.19 -5.87
N GLN A 285 16.65 -15.04 -6.84
CA GLN A 285 17.92 -14.89 -7.53
C GLN A 285 17.92 -13.63 -8.40
N LYS A 286 16.85 -13.39 -9.17
CA LYS A 286 16.72 -12.17 -9.96
C LYS A 286 16.67 -10.90 -9.09
N ILE A 287 15.95 -10.94 -7.97
CA ILE A 287 15.92 -9.81 -7.02
C ILE A 287 17.32 -9.52 -6.50
N LEU A 288 18.10 -10.55 -6.15
CA LEU A 288 19.49 -10.41 -5.73
C LEU A 288 20.40 -9.88 -6.85
N GLU A 289 20.20 -10.33 -8.10
CA GLU A 289 20.93 -9.82 -9.26
C GLU A 289 20.64 -8.32 -9.49
N ILE A 290 19.37 -7.90 -9.41
CA ILE A 290 18.99 -6.48 -9.47
C ILE A 290 19.69 -5.72 -8.33
N SER A 291 19.62 -6.20 -7.09
CA SER A 291 20.19 -5.51 -5.92
C SER A 291 21.72 -5.37 -5.95
N ARG A 292 22.42 -6.17 -6.77
CA ARG A 292 23.89 -6.13 -6.95
C ARG A 292 24.32 -5.22 -8.10
N GLN A 293 23.41 -4.71 -8.91
CA GLN A 293 23.77 -3.72 -9.92
C GLN A 293 24.34 -2.48 -9.19
N MET A 294 25.49 -1.99 -9.66
CA MET A 294 25.98 -0.70 -9.16
C MET A 294 25.04 0.40 -9.65
N ALA A 295 24.57 1.20 -8.73
CA ALA A 295 23.66 2.32 -8.96
C ALA A 295 24.32 3.44 -9.76
#